data_c92f64e1a5191b6e49d2d37e1ef5e273
#
_entry.id   c92f64e1a5191b6e49d2d37e1ef5e273
#
_cell.length_a   1.000
_cell.length_b   1.000
_cell.length_c   1.000
_cell.angle_alpha   90.00
_cell.angle_beta   90.00
_cell.angle_gamma   90.00
#
_symmetry.space_group_name_H-M   'P 1'
#
loop_
_entity.id
_entity.type
_entity.pdbx_description
1 polymer ?
#
loop_
_entity_poly.entity_id
_entity_poly.type
_entity_poly.pdbx_seq_one_letter_code
_entity_poly.pdbx_strand_id
1 'polypeptide(L)'
;MKNINILVTGGAGYIGSHIVELLVKAKANVIIYDNLVTGFKELINKKAKFINGDTKNLKKLSKVIQNNNLTSIIHLAAYLNISESEKYKKKYYRNNVIGTLNLINACKKSQVKNIILSSSCSVYGSVKGSVNENLRPN
;
A
#
# COMPACT_ATOMS: atom_id res chain seq x y z
N MET A 1 -10.50 -2.93 24.20
CA MET A 1 -10.06 -2.14 23.02
C MET A 1 -10.55 -2.86 21.77
N LYS A 2 -11.13 -2.16 20.78
CA LYS A 2 -11.51 -2.79 19.51
C LYS A 2 -10.23 -3.28 18.81
N ASN A 3 -10.21 -4.54 18.40
CA ASN A 3 -9.10 -5.08 17.60
C ASN A 3 -9.01 -4.29 16.28
N ILE A 4 -7.93 -3.55 16.11
CA ILE A 4 -7.67 -2.79 14.88
C ILE A 4 -6.96 -3.74 13.90
N ASN A 5 -7.66 -4.12 12.82
CA ASN A 5 -7.13 -4.98 11.78
C ASN A 5 -6.76 -4.13 10.55
N ILE A 6 -5.49 -4.10 10.20
CA ILE A 6 -4.96 -3.23 9.15
C ILE A 6 -4.31 -4.06 8.04
N LEU A 7 -4.69 -3.81 6.81
CA LEU A 7 -3.98 -4.31 5.62
C LEU A 7 -2.95 -3.28 5.18
N VAL A 8 -1.70 -3.70 5.03
CA VAL A 8 -0.63 -2.89 4.43
C VAL A 8 -0.25 -3.53 3.10
N THR A 9 -0.61 -2.90 1.99
CA THR A 9 -0.12 -3.33 0.67
C THR A 9 1.24 -2.71 0.41
N GLY A 10 2.17 -3.46 -0.15
CA GLY A 10 3.57 -3.02 -0.24
C GLY A 10 4.31 -3.06 1.11
N GLY A 11 3.80 -3.86 2.05
CA GLY A 11 4.33 -3.92 3.41
C GLY A 11 5.69 -4.62 3.55
N ALA A 12 6.19 -5.26 2.50
CA ALA A 12 7.54 -5.81 2.42
C ALA A 12 8.54 -4.86 1.72
N GLY A 13 8.10 -3.66 1.30
CA GLY A 13 8.95 -2.59 0.80
C GLY A 13 9.59 -1.77 1.93
N TYR A 14 10.47 -0.81 1.56
CA TYR A 14 11.19 0.03 2.54
C TYR A 14 10.24 0.78 3.48
N ILE A 15 9.40 1.66 2.97
CA ILE A 15 8.44 2.42 3.80
C ILE A 15 7.45 1.49 4.48
N GLY A 16 6.94 0.49 3.75
CA GLY A 16 5.94 -0.45 4.26
C GLY A 16 6.39 -1.24 5.47
N SER A 17 7.64 -1.73 5.47
CA SER A 17 8.18 -2.50 6.59
C SER A 17 8.29 -1.67 7.88
N HIS A 18 8.67 -0.39 7.77
CA HIS A 18 8.73 0.53 8.92
C HIS A 18 7.33 0.83 9.47
N ILE A 19 6.35 1.05 8.60
CA ILE A 19 4.95 1.25 9.01
C ILE A 19 4.41 0.00 9.71
N VAL A 20 4.65 -1.18 9.13
CA VAL A 20 4.25 -2.47 9.73
C VAL A 20 4.87 -2.63 11.13
N GLU A 21 6.15 -2.32 11.29
CA GLU A 21 6.85 -2.37 12.57
C GLU A 21 6.17 -1.48 13.63
N LEU A 22 5.84 -0.23 13.27
CA LEU A 22 5.16 0.70 14.17
C LEU A 22 3.75 0.22 14.55
N LEU A 23 2.99 -0.28 13.57
CA LEU A 23 1.64 -0.81 13.81
C LEU A 23 1.65 -2.04 14.72
N VAL A 24 2.62 -2.95 14.52
CA VAL A 24 2.81 -4.13 15.40
C VAL A 24 3.19 -3.70 16.81
N LYS A 25 4.08 -2.71 16.96
CA LYS A 25 4.40 -2.12 18.29
C LYS A 25 3.17 -1.50 18.95
N ALA A 26 2.31 -0.87 18.17
CA ALA A 26 1.02 -0.33 18.64
C ALA A 26 -0.05 -1.40 18.88
N LYS A 27 0.30 -2.70 18.83
CA LYS A 27 -0.60 -3.85 19.06
C LYS A 27 -1.77 -3.94 18.07
N ALA A 28 -1.63 -3.41 16.86
CA ALA A 28 -2.57 -3.66 15.77
C ALA A 28 -2.36 -5.05 15.18
N ASN A 29 -3.44 -5.67 14.69
CA ASN A 29 -3.37 -6.88 13.88
C ASN A 29 -3.03 -6.49 12.45
N VAL A 30 -1.81 -6.75 12.02
CA VAL A 30 -1.32 -6.32 10.71
C VAL A 30 -1.29 -7.48 9.72
N ILE A 31 -1.83 -7.23 8.54
CA ILE A 31 -1.71 -8.11 7.38
C ILE A 31 -0.87 -7.40 6.33
N ILE A 32 0.23 -8.01 5.94
CA ILE A 32 1.07 -7.58 4.83
C ILE A 32 0.57 -8.24 3.56
N TYR A 33 0.27 -7.45 2.52
CA TYR A 33 -0.07 -7.93 1.19
C TYR A 33 0.95 -7.40 0.18
N ASP A 34 1.83 -8.30 -0.29
CA ASP A 34 2.95 -7.92 -1.14
C ASP A 34 3.25 -9.05 -2.13
N ASN A 35 3.64 -8.72 -3.36
CA ASN A 35 4.00 -9.69 -4.39
C ASN A 35 5.51 -10.00 -4.43
N LEU A 36 6.31 -9.29 -3.62
CA LEU A 36 7.76 -9.40 -3.51
C LEU A 36 8.53 -9.12 -4.83
N VAL A 37 7.94 -8.37 -5.76
CA VAL A 37 8.63 -7.96 -6.99
C VAL A 37 9.70 -6.91 -6.71
N THR A 38 9.41 -6.00 -5.78
CA THR A 38 10.34 -4.97 -5.28
C THR A 38 10.50 -5.00 -3.76
N GLY A 39 9.68 -5.79 -3.08
CA GLY A 39 9.77 -6.04 -1.64
C GLY A 39 10.72 -7.19 -1.32
N PHE A 40 11.17 -7.24 -0.08
CA PHE A 40 12.14 -8.21 0.41
C PHE A 40 11.54 -9.08 1.53
N LYS A 41 11.76 -10.39 1.45
CA LYS A 41 11.27 -11.34 2.48
C LYS A 41 11.83 -11.03 3.87
N GLU A 42 13.05 -10.55 3.92
CA GLU A 42 13.79 -10.22 5.14
C GLU A 42 13.16 -9.04 5.90
N LEU A 43 12.39 -8.18 5.19
CA LEU A 43 11.68 -7.05 5.78
C LEU A 43 10.30 -7.42 6.33
N ILE A 44 9.84 -8.65 6.15
CA ILE A 44 8.54 -9.09 6.66
C ILE A 44 8.61 -9.26 8.17
N ASN A 45 7.85 -8.45 8.91
CA ASN A 45 7.73 -8.59 10.34
C ASN A 45 7.07 -9.92 10.72
N LYS A 46 7.74 -10.74 11.54
CA LYS A 46 7.30 -12.08 11.95
C LYS A 46 6.00 -12.11 12.77
N LYS A 47 5.61 -10.97 13.35
CA LYS A 47 4.36 -10.82 14.12
C LYS A 47 3.18 -10.38 13.24
N ALA A 48 3.41 -10.00 11.98
CA ALA A 48 2.38 -9.68 11.02
C ALA A 48 2.02 -10.91 10.17
N LYS A 49 0.77 -11.02 9.77
CA LYS A 49 0.34 -12.07 8.82
C LYS A 49 0.77 -11.67 7.42
N PHE A 50 1.64 -12.46 6.80
CA PHE A 50 2.04 -12.23 5.41
C PHE A 50 1.14 -12.99 4.42
N ILE A 51 0.70 -12.29 3.39
CA ILE A 51 -0.03 -12.86 2.25
C ILE A 51 0.69 -12.41 0.97
N ASN A 52 1.35 -13.36 0.28
CA ASN A 52 1.88 -13.08 -1.03
C ASN A 52 0.73 -12.80 -2.00
N GLY A 53 0.71 -11.63 -2.64
CA GLY A 53 -0.37 -11.25 -3.55
C GLY A 53 -0.10 -9.95 -4.28
N ASP A 54 -0.75 -9.82 -5.43
CA ASP A 54 -0.62 -8.68 -6.32
C ASP A 54 -1.95 -7.91 -6.38
N THR A 55 -1.89 -6.59 -6.26
CA THR A 55 -3.09 -5.71 -6.31
C THR A 55 -3.81 -5.79 -7.66
N LYS A 56 -3.12 -6.22 -8.71
CA LYS A 56 -3.72 -6.50 -10.02
C LYS A 56 -4.66 -7.72 -9.99
N ASN A 57 -4.54 -8.60 -9.00
CA ASN A 57 -5.43 -9.74 -8.84
C ASN A 57 -6.64 -9.38 -7.95
N LEU A 58 -7.65 -8.75 -8.55
CA LEU A 58 -8.87 -8.32 -7.85
C LEU A 58 -9.54 -9.47 -7.07
N LYS A 59 -9.61 -10.66 -7.64
CA LYS A 59 -10.26 -11.82 -6.99
C LYS A 59 -9.58 -12.21 -5.67
N LYS A 60 -8.24 -12.30 -5.68
CA LYS A 60 -7.46 -12.63 -4.48
C LYS A 60 -7.53 -11.50 -3.46
N LEU A 61 -7.36 -10.25 -3.91
CA LEU A 61 -7.41 -9.06 -3.06
C LEU A 61 -8.77 -8.93 -2.37
N SER A 62 -9.89 -9.11 -3.11
CA SER A 62 -11.24 -9.09 -2.54
C SER A 62 -11.44 -10.14 -1.46
N LYS A 63 -10.98 -11.39 -1.68
CA LYS A 63 -11.04 -12.44 -0.66
C LYS A 63 -10.26 -12.07 0.60
N VAL A 64 -9.07 -11.48 0.44
CA VAL A 64 -8.25 -11.06 1.58
C VAL A 64 -8.96 -9.96 2.37
N ILE A 65 -9.54 -8.97 1.70
CA ILE A 65 -10.23 -7.85 2.34
C ILE A 65 -11.49 -8.32 3.07
N GLN A 66 -12.28 -9.20 2.47
CA GLN A 66 -13.54 -9.68 3.05
C GLN A 66 -13.34 -10.65 4.23
N ASN A 67 -12.31 -11.50 4.18
CA ASN A 67 -12.15 -12.60 5.13
C ASN A 67 -11.32 -12.24 6.37
N ASN A 68 -10.82 -11.02 6.51
CA ASN A 68 -9.94 -10.65 7.62
C ASN A 68 -10.47 -9.52 8.51
N ASN A 69 -11.76 -9.19 8.44
CA ASN A 69 -12.40 -8.16 9.28
C ASN A 69 -11.61 -6.85 9.35
N LEU A 70 -11.10 -6.41 8.20
CA LEU A 70 -10.25 -5.22 8.13
C LEU A 70 -11.02 -3.96 8.49
N THR A 71 -10.43 -3.10 9.30
CA THR A 71 -10.95 -1.77 9.64
C THR A 71 -10.36 -0.68 8.77
N SER A 72 -9.11 -0.85 8.36
CA SER A 72 -8.35 0.15 7.62
C SER A 72 -7.35 -0.48 6.66
N ILE A 73 -6.99 0.26 5.62
CA ILE A 73 -5.96 -0.14 4.64
C ILE A 73 -4.94 0.99 4.50
N ILE A 74 -3.65 0.63 4.47
CA ILE A 74 -2.56 1.52 4.07
C ILE A 74 -2.01 0.99 2.75
N HIS A 75 -2.15 1.80 1.69
CA HIS A 75 -1.77 1.41 0.34
C HIS A 75 -0.44 2.05 -0.06
N LEU A 76 0.62 1.23 -0.11
CA LEU A 76 1.98 1.63 -0.45
C LEU A 76 2.52 0.87 -1.67
N ALA A 77 1.75 -0.11 -2.20
CA ALA A 77 2.18 -0.94 -3.32
C ALA A 77 2.19 -0.14 -4.62
N ALA A 78 3.34 0.35 -5.02
CA ALA A 78 3.55 1.07 -6.27
C ALA A 78 4.94 0.82 -6.85
N TYR A 79 5.11 0.94 -8.16
CA TYR A 79 6.40 1.10 -8.81
C TYR A 79 6.81 2.57 -8.80
N LEU A 80 8.08 2.86 -8.48
CA LEU A 80 8.56 4.21 -8.19
C LEU A 80 9.66 4.71 -9.14
N ASN A 81 10.22 3.85 -10.01
CA ASN A 81 11.32 4.24 -10.89
C ASN A 81 10.81 5.06 -12.08
N ILE A 82 11.12 6.35 -12.09
CA ILE A 82 10.67 7.32 -13.11
C ILE A 82 11.20 6.93 -14.48
N SER A 83 12.50 6.68 -14.64
CA SER A 83 13.11 6.32 -15.92
C SER A 83 12.52 5.02 -16.49
N GLU A 84 12.23 4.04 -15.65
CA GLU A 84 11.56 2.82 -16.08
C GLU A 84 10.11 3.10 -16.49
N SER A 85 9.42 4.01 -15.80
CA SER A 85 8.02 4.35 -16.08
C SER A 85 7.85 4.97 -17.47
N GLU A 86 8.78 5.80 -17.91
CA GLU A 86 8.79 6.39 -19.25
C GLU A 86 8.92 5.31 -20.33
N LYS A 87 9.76 4.30 -20.10
CA LYS A 87 10.00 3.19 -21.03
C LYS A 87 8.86 2.17 -21.03
N TYR A 88 8.28 1.88 -19.87
CA TYR A 88 7.28 0.82 -19.69
C TYR A 88 5.96 1.36 -19.13
N LYS A 89 5.42 2.42 -19.72
CA LYS A 89 4.19 3.13 -19.28
C LYS A 89 3.03 2.19 -18.94
N LYS A 90 2.77 1.19 -19.81
CA LYS A 90 1.70 0.20 -19.59
C LYS A 90 1.90 -0.65 -18.31
N LYS A 91 3.15 -1.01 -17.98
CA LYS A 91 3.50 -1.75 -16.75
C LYS A 91 3.14 -0.92 -15.52
N TYR A 92 3.56 0.35 -15.50
CA TYR A 92 3.30 1.27 -14.39
C TYR A 92 1.81 1.60 -14.24
N TYR A 93 1.13 1.89 -15.35
CA TYR A 93 -0.31 2.12 -15.33
C TYR A 93 -1.08 0.92 -14.75
N ARG A 94 -0.79 -0.30 -15.22
CA ARG A 94 -1.44 -1.51 -14.70
C ARG A 94 -1.16 -1.74 -13.22
N ASN A 95 0.04 -1.45 -12.74
CA ASN A 95 0.38 -1.65 -11.34
C ASN A 95 -0.21 -0.54 -10.45
N ASN A 96 0.10 0.71 -10.77
CA ASN A 96 -0.19 1.83 -9.87
C ASN A 96 -1.64 2.32 -10.00
N VAL A 97 -2.22 2.32 -11.22
CA VAL A 97 -3.60 2.78 -11.42
C VAL A 97 -4.59 1.64 -11.29
N ILE A 98 -4.45 0.57 -12.10
CA ILE A 98 -5.42 -0.54 -12.06
C ILE A 98 -5.32 -1.29 -10.73
N GLY A 99 -4.12 -1.45 -10.15
CA GLY A 99 -3.95 -2.04 -8.82
C GLY A 99 -4.68 -1.26 -7.73
N THR A 100 -4.59 0.07 -7.73
CA THR A 100 -5.31 0.94 -6.79
C THR A 100 -6.82 0.91 -7.02
N LEU A 101 -7.29 0.94 -8.26
CA LEU A 101 -8.71 0.80 -8.58
C LEU A 101 -9.28 -0.55 -8.12
N ASN A 102 -8.52 -1.63 -8.27
CA ASN A 102 -8.89 -2.94 -7.74
C ASN A 102 -9.02 -2.93 -6.22
N LEU A 103 -8.11 -2.26 -5.51
CA LEU A 103 -8.19 -2.10 -4.07
C LEU A 103 -9.49 -1.39 -3.66
N ILE A 104 -9.78 -0.24 -4.27
CA ILE A 104 -10.99 0.54 -4.01
C ILE A 104 -12.24 -0.31 -4.30
N ASN A 105 -12.26 -1.01 -5.43
CA ASN A 105 -13.38 -1.89 -5.79
C ASN A 105 -13.57 -3.06 -4.82
N ALA A 106 -12.48 -3.64 -4.32
CA ALA A 106 -12.54 -4.69 -3.32
C ALA A 106 -13.10 -4.20 -1.98
N CYS A 107 -12.89 -2.93 -1.64
CA CYS A 107 -13.41 -2.32 -0.42
C CYS A 107 -14.92 -2.04 -0.46
N LYS A 108 -15.53 -1.81 -1.63
CA LYS A 108 -16.96 -1.48 -1.75
C LYS A 108 -17.92 -2.48 -1.07
N LYS A 109 -17.51 -3.75 -0.97
CA LYS A 109 -18.27 -4.83 -0.34
C LYS A 109 -17.66 -5.31 0.96
N SER A 110 -16.96 -4.43 1.69
CA SER A 110 -16.24 -4.77 2.91
C SER A 110 -16.61 -3.82 4.06
N GLN A 111 -16.08 -4.10 5.26
CA GLN A 111 -16.25 -3.25 6.44
C GLN A 111 -15.14 -2.17 6.55
N VAL A 112 -14.26 -2.08 5.58
CA VAL A 112 -13.16 -1.09 5.58
C VAL A 112 -13.74 0.32 5.52
N LYS A 113 -13.39 1.13 6.53
CA LYS A 113 -13.88 2.51 6.66
C LYS A 113 -12.83 3.55 6.24
N ASN A 114 -11.54 3.18 6.36
CA ASN A 114 -10.46 4.12 6.14
C ASN A 114 -9.43 3.53 5.18
N ILE A 115 -9.05 4.32 4.18
CA ILE A 115 -7.96 3.99 3.26
C ILE A 115 -6.98 5.16 3.30
N ILE A 116 -5.73 4.86 3.62
CA ILE A 116 -4.61 5.80 3.51
C ILE A 116 -3.85 5.42 2.24
N LEU A 117 -3.75 6.35 1.32
CA LEU A 117 -2.98 6.21 0.07
C LEU A 117 -1.70 7.04 0.17
N SER A 118 -0.55 6.40 -0.01
CA SER A 118 0.70 7.14 -0.17
C SER A 118 0.71 7.83 -1.53
N SER A 119 0.72 9.17 -1.51
CA SER A 119 0.84 9.99 -2.70
C SER A 119 2.32 10.11 -3.12
N SER A 120 2.63 11.02 -4.02
CA SER A 120 3.97 11.27 -4.55
C SER A 120 4.42 12.69 -4.22
N CYS A 121 5.71 12.88 -3.97
CA CYS A 121 6.30 14.23 -3.86
C CYS A 121 6.15 15.04 -5.15
N SER A 122 5.88 14.40 -6.28
CA SER A 122 5.60 15.07 -7.56
C SER A 122 4.37 15.97 -7.53
N VAL A 123 3.49 15.85 -6.51
CA VAL A 123 2.34 16.74 -6.34
C VAL A 123 2.74 18.20 -6.13
N TYR A 124 3.97 18.46 -5.71
CA TYR A 124 4.47 19.82 -5.51
C TYR A 124 5.04 20.45 -6.77
N GLY A 125 5.16 19.68 -7.88
CA GLY A 125 5.74 20.19 -9.13
C GLY A 125 7.23 20.54 -9.02
N SER A 126 7.69 21.44 -9.89
CA SER A 126 9.07 21.95 -9.88
C SER A 126 9.20 23.10 -8.90
N VAL A 127 9.76 22.83 -7.72
CA VAL A 127 9.95 23.83 -6.66
C VAL A 127 11.44 24.10 -6.47
N LYS A 128 11.81 25.38 -6.31
CA LYS A 128 13.17 25.79 -5.90
C LYS A 128 13.24 25.82 -4.37
N GLY A 129 14.16 25.06 -3.77
CA GLY A 129 14.39 25.03 -2.33
C GLY A 129 13.69 23.88 -1.62
N SER A 130 13.55 23.97 -0.29
CA SER A 130 12.93 22.96 0.56
C SER A 130 11.40 22.99 0.45
N VAL A 131 10.79 21.83 0.47
CA VAL A 131 9.34 21.63 0.43
C VAL A 131 8.88 21.13 1.79
N ASN A 132 7.75 21.62 2.27
CA ASN A 132 7.07 21.13 3.46
C ASN A 132 5.56 20.99 3.20
N GLU A 133 4.84 20.47 4.18
CA GLU A 133 3.41 20.12 4.07
C GLU A 133 2.48 21.35 3.93
N ASN A 134 2.98 22.57 4.21
CA ASN A 134 2.22 23.81 4.03
C ASN A 134 2.24 24.31 2.59
N LEU A 135 3.12 23.76 1.74
CA LEU A 135 3.16 24.10 0.34
C LEU A 135 1.93 23.55 -0.37
N ARG A 136 1.23 24.43 -1.08
CA ARG A 136 0.07 24.01 -1.87
C ARG A 136 0.51 23.10 -3.01
N PRO A 137 -0.13 21.92 -3.18
CA PRO A 137 0.12 21.08 -4.35
C PRO A 137 -0.20 21.82 -5.65
N ASN A 138 0.59 21.54 -6.67
CA ASN A 138 0.50 22.22 -7.98
C ASN A 138 -0.30 21.35 -8.98
#